data_7493214d89485892a8103d5e9fcfcf4c
#
_entry.id   7493214d89485892a8103d5e9fcfcf4c
#
_cell.length_a   1.000
_cell.length_b   1.000
_cell.length_c   1.000
_cell.angle_alpha   90.00
_cell.angle_beta   90.00
_cell.angle_gamma   90.00
#
_symmetry.space_group_name_H-M   'P 1'
#
loop_
_entity.id
_entity.type
_entity.pdbx_description
1 polymer ?
#
loop_
_entity_poly.entity_id
_entity_poly.type
_entity_poly.pdbx_seq_one_letter_code
_entity_poly.pdbx_strand_id
1 'polypeptide(L)'
;VDLPRYPYRQSLEQRSGQPQRRPVVIVGAGPVGLTLALDLAKRDVPVVVIDDSDRIGSGSRAVCWAKKTLEVFDRIGVGEAVAREGVRWQRGRVFHGEREAYAFDLLPEPYHKMPAMVNLQQDQVEARLVRAVQLEPRIELRGRHELIGLEQDGEGVTLNVRTPDGLFDMRADWVVGCDGARSPTRALLGLGFQGQQFEDRFLIVDVRLAPGARPRGLDPARPERWFWFDPPFHPGQSVLLHAQADGLWRIDFQLGRDANVETERDVERIRARVTAMLGTDQFEHAWSSIYQFCCRRAERLRVGRVLLAGDAAHQVSPFGARGANSGVQDADNLGWKLAAVLKGEGGDALLDSYEQERIAAADDNIGHSTRATDFISPKSALSRRLRKAALDLAAHAEFAKPLVNSGRLSMPTDVRDSALNTPDADRWHGGPAPGCMAPDAPLEDGWLHASLRGRFTLLAFGADAGVDGAALLRLPADGLAAERYAALSGSVYLLRPDGVVAARWRRFDMAAAVQALARAHGRSA
;
A
#
# COMPACT_ATOMS: atom_id res chain seq x y z
N VAL A 1 15.74 16.86 -8.34
CA VAL A 1 14.30 17.20 -8.50
C VAL A 1 13.92 18.13 -7.38
N ASP A 2 13.35 19.32 -7.73
CA ASP A 2 12.84 20.26 -6.71
C ASP A 2 11.53 19.68 -6.13
N LEU A 3 11.59 19.30 -4.84
CA LEU A 3 10.46 18.73 -4.13
C LEU A 3 9.50 19.86 -3.69
N PRO A 4 8.19 19.73 -3.92
CA PRO A 4 7.22 20.74 -3.52
C PRO A 4 7.21 20.90 -1.99
N ARG A 5 6.94 22.16 -1.57
CA ARG A 5 6.77 22.54 -0.18
C ARG A 5 5.33 22.94 0.10
N TYR A 6 4.94 22.81 1.35
CA TYR A 6 3.66 23.31 1.88
C TYR A 6 3.92 24.15 3.13
N PRO A 7 4.45 25.38 2.92
CA PRO A 7 4.91 26.22 4.02
C PRO A 7 3.77 26.54 4.99
N TYR A 8 4.15 26.82 6.24
CA TYR A 8 3.21 27.31 7.24
C TYR A 8 2.45 28.54 6.75
N ARG A 9 1.16 28.52 6.98
CA ARG A 9 0.27 29.67 6.81
C ARG A 9 -0.70 29.68 7.97
N GLN A 10 -0.89 30.86 8.58
CA GLN A 10 -1.87 31.02 9.64
C GLN A 10 -3.27 30.71 9.13
N SER A 11 -3.94 29.78 9.80
CA SER A 11 -5.27 29.31 9.41
C SER A 11 -6.37 30.34 9.78
N LEU A 12 -7.57 30.11 9.26
CA LEU A 12 -8.71 30.96 9.60
C LEU A 12 -9.06 30.86 11.08
N GLU A 13 -9.00 29.68 11.65
CA GLU A 13 -9.23 29.38 13.07
C GLU A 13 -8.28 30.18 13.97
N GLN A 14 -7.00 30.22 13.63
CA GLN A 14 -6.00 30.99 14.37
C GLN A 14 -6.26 32.51 14.30
N ARG A 15 -6.63 33.02 13.13
CA ARG A 15 -6.92 34.45 12.94
C ARG A 15 -8.17 34.92 13.64
N SER A 16 -9.20 34.07 13.65
CA SER A 16 -10.51 34.40 14.25
C SER A 16 -10.58 34.09 15.73
N GLY A 17 -9.69 33.22 16.25
CA GLY A 17 -9.76 32.68 17.60
C GLY A 17 -10.97 31.75 17.83
N GLN A 18 -11.64 31.32 16.74
CA GLN A 18 -12.82 30.46 16.82
C GLN A 18 -12.59 29.17 16.03
N PRO A 19 -12.79 27.99 16.66
CA PRO A 19 -12.69 26.71 15.96
C PRO A 19 -13.69 26.65 14.79
N GLN A 20 -13.20 26.28 13.62
CA GLN A 20 -14.04 25.95 12.47
C GLN A 20 -14.30 24.45 12.47
N ARG A 21 -15.57 24.05 12.30
CA ARG A 21 -15.93 22.63 12.18
C ARG A 21 -15.56 22.14 10.78
N ARG A 22 -14.77 21.09 10.73
CA ARG A 22 -14.28 20.46 9.50
C ARG A 22 -14.87 19.05 9.36
N PRO A 23 -15.36 18.63 8.18
CA PRO A 23 -15.87 17.27 8.02
C PRO A 23 -14.81 16.22 8.34
N VAL A 24 -13.59 16.39 7.80
CA VAL A 24 -12.47 15.46 8.03
C VAL A 24 -11.17 16.24 8.24
N VAL A 25 -10.45 15.86 9.30
CA VAL A 25 -9.04 16.25 9.48
C VAL A 25 -8.18 14.99 9.38
N ILE A 26 -7.19 15.02 8.50
CA ILE A 26 -6.17 13.98 8.34
C ILE A 26 -4.89 14.48 8.99
N VAL A 27 -4.31 13.70 9.89
CA VAL A 27 -3.03 13.98 10.54
C VAL A 27 -1.93 13.19 9.84
N GLY A 28 -1.03 13.91 9.17
CA GLY A 28 0.09 13.36 8.40
C GLY A 28 -0.05 13.51 6.89
N ALA A 29 0.87 14.23 6.27
CA ALA A 29 0.96 14.45 4.82
C ALA A 29 1.92 13.46 4.12
N GLY A 30 1.97 12.22 4.59
CA GLY A 30 2.64 11.10 3.92
C GLY A 30 1.80 10.50 2.78
N PRO A 31 2.29 9.44 2.11
CA PRO A 31 1.61 8.84 0.96
C PRO A 31 0.17 8.39 1.27
N VAL A 32 -0.07 7.91 2.49
CA VAL A 32 -1.38 7.39 2.92
C VAL A 32 -2.37 8.53 3.13
N GLY A 33 -1.98 9.56 3.91
CA GLY A 33 -2.85 10.70 4.20
C GLY A 33 -3.19 11.50 2.95
N LEU A 34 -2.21 11.75 2.07
CA LEU A 34 -2.44 12.45 0.80
C LEU A 34 -3.32 11.64 -0.16
N THR A 35 -3.17 10.30 -0.20
CA THR A 35 -4.04 9.42 -0.99
C THR A 35 -5.47 9.47 -0.48
N LEU A 36 -5.68 9.39 0.84
CA LEU A 36 -7.00 9.48 1.45
C LEU A 36 -7.65 10.84 1.19
N ALA A 37 -6.88 11.94 1.32
CA ALA A 37 -7.37 13.28 1.04
C ALA A 37 -7.88 13.41 -0.40
N LEU A 38 -7.11 12.95 -1.37
CA LEU A 38 -7.50 12.97 -2.79
C LEU A 38 -8.71 12.08 -3.08
N ASP A 39 -8.81 10.89 -2.46
CA ASP A 39 -9.97 10.00 -2.64
C ASP A 39 -11.24 10.61 -2.05
N LEU A 40 -11.17 11.22 -0.86
CA LEU A 40 -12.28 11.93 -0.23
C LEU A 40 -12.72 13.15 -1.06
N ALA A 41 -11.77 13.95 -1.56
CA ALA A 41 -12.07 15.11 -2.39
C ALA A 41 -12.78 14.72 -3.71
N LYS A 42 -12.38 13.60 -4.33
CA LYS A 42 -13.09 13.03 -5.50
C LYS A 42 -14.51 12.57 -5.19
N ARG A 43 -14.83 12.43 -3.92
CA ARG A 43 -16.19 12.12 -3.41
C ARG A 43 -16.88 13.34 -2.84
N ASP A 44 -16.43 14.55 -3.20
CA ASP A 44 -16.98 15.84 -2.76
C ASP A 44 -16.95 16.07 -1.24
N VAL A 45 -16.01 15.45 -0.53
CA VAL A 45 -15.77 15.66 0.89
C VAL A 45 -14.61 16.64 1.07
N PRO A 46 -14.83 17.83 1.68
CA PRO A 46 -13.75 18.75 2.03
C PRO A 46 -12.85 18.17 3.13
N VAL A 47 -11.54 18.36 2.99
CA VAL A 47 -10.54 17.77 3.89
C VAL A 47 -9.52 18.81 4.31
N VAL A 48 -9.12 18.79 5.57
CA VAL A 48 -7.91 19.47 6.05
C VAL A 48 -6.86 18.42 6.36
N VAL A 49 -5.67 18.55 5.76
CA VAL A 49 -4.50 17.73 6.07
C VAL A 49 -3.53 18.57 6.88
N ILE A 50 -3.17 18.12 8.08
CA ILE A 50 -2.16 18.75 8.93
C ILE A 50 -0.91 17.90 9.01
N ASP A 51 0.26 18.54 9.05
CA ASP A 51 1.56 17.88 9.18
C ASP A 51 2.51 18.73 10.02
N ASP A 52 3.34 18.11 10.85
CA ASP A 52 4.34 18.78 11.68
C ASP A 52 5.51 19.35 10.85
N SER A 53 5.70 18.86 9.63
CA SER A 53 6.66 19.35 8.62
C SER A 53 6.01 20.36 7.66
N ASP A 54 6.85 21.09 6.92
CA ASP A 54 6.45 21.97 5.80
C ASP A 54 6.96 21.46 4.44
N ARG A 55 7.47 20.22 4.42
CA ARG A 55 8.14 19.63 3.27
C ARG A 55 8.05 18.12 3.27
N ILE A 56 8.26 17.56 2.11
CA ILE A 56 8.42 16.13 1.93
C ILE A 56 9.65 15.64 2.69
N GLY A 57 9.52 14.53 3.41
CA GLY A 57 10.61 13.95 4.18
C GLY A 57 11.77 13.51 3.27
N SER A 58 13.00 13.82 3.66
CA SER A 58 14.20 13.34 2.97
C SER A 58 14.53 11.90 3.37
N GLY A 59 15.08 11.16 2.44
CA GLY A 59 15.52 9.77 2.64
C GLY A 59 14.54 8.75 2.08
N SER A 60 15.12 7.72 1.51
CA SER A 60 14.36 6.70 0.80
C SER A 60 13.80 5.66 1.78
N ARG A 61 12.48 5.61 1.93
CA ARG A 61 11.76 4.62 2.74
C ARG A 61 11.12 3.56 1.84
N ALA A 62 9.91 3.79 1.37
CA ALA A 62 9.29 2.93 0.37
C ALA A 62 9.83 3.23 -1.03
N VAL A 63 9.92 2.18 -1.84
CA VAL A 63 10.38 2.25 -3.23
C VAL A 63 9.47 1.45 -4.15
N CYS A 64 9.04 0.26 -3.74
CA CYS A 64 8.28 -0.65 -4.59
C CYS A 64 6.78 -0.42 -4.45
N TRP A 65 6.13 0.00 -5.52
CA TRP A 65 4.69 0.26 -5.59
C TRP A 65 4.01 -0.85 -6.38
N ALA A 66 3.12 -1.57 -5.72
CA ALA A 66 2.45 -2.73 -6.28
C ALA A 66 1.26 -2.34 -7.15
N LYS A 67 0.85 -3.25 -8.04
CA LYS A 67 -0.25 -3.07 -9.00
C LYS A 67 -1.50 -2.44 -8.36
N LYS A 68 -1.99 -2.96 -7.23
CA LYS A 68 -3.19 -2.40 -6.56
C LYS A 68 -2.97 -0.94 -6.12
N THR A 69 -1.80 -0.61 -5.57
CA THR A 69 -1.47 0.76 -5.21
C THR A 69 -1.43 1.68 -6.43
N LEU A 70 -0.86 1.20 -7.54
CA LEU A 70 -0.84 1.95 -8.80
C LEU A 70 -2.25 2.15 -9.38
N GLU A 71 -3.15 1.20 -9.22
CA GLU A 71 -4.58 1.32 -9.59
C GLU A 71 -5.29 2.36 -8.72
N VAL A 72 -5.00 2.42 -7.41
CA VAL A 72 -5.51 3.47 -6.52
C VAL A 72 -4.96 4.84 -6.94
N PHE A 73 -3.66 4.93 -7.18
CA PHE A 73 -3.02 6.15 -7.67
C PHE A 73 -3.57 6.61 -9.02
N ASP A 74 -3.90 5.67 -9.91
CA ASP A 74 -4.52 5.96 -11.20
C ASP A 74 -5.90 6.60 -11.02
N ARG A 75 -6.72 6.03 -10.15
CA ARG A 75 -8.04 6.57 -9.83
C ARG A 75 -7.99 7.99 -9.26
N ILE A 76 -6.98 8.31 -8.46
CA ILE A 76 -6.78 9.67 -7.93
C ILE A 76 -5.98 10.59 -8.88
N GLY A 77 -5.54 10.09 -10.04
CA GLY A 77 -4.95 10.89 -11.12
C GLY A 77 -3.43 11.02 -11.12
N VAL A 78 -2.71 10.22 -10.30
CA VAL A 78 -1.24 10.25 -10.25
C VAL A 78 -0.57 8.95 -10.73
N GLY A 79 -1.35 7.88 -10.96
CA GLY A 79 -0.82 6.54 -11.22
C GLY A 79 -0.03 6.41 -12.51
N GLU A 80 -0.50 7.00 -13.61
CA GLU A 80 0.22 6.97 -14.89
C GLU A 80 1.56 7.70 -14.83
N ALA A 81 1.65 8.81 -14.09
CA ALA A 81 2.90 9.54 -13.89
C ALA A 81 3.90 8.68 -13.09
N VAL A 82 3.46 8.06 -12.00
CA VAL A 82 4.28 7.15 -11.19
C VAL A 82 4.75 5.95 -12.03
N ALA A 83 3.87 5.34 -12.83
CA ALA A 83 4.21 4.20 -13.66
C ALA A 83 5.13 4.54 -14.84
N ARG A 84 5.10 5.78 -15.34
CA ARG A 84 5.97 6.27 -16.42
C ARG A 84 7.36 6.64 -15.93
N GLU A 85 7.46 7.24 -14.75
CA GLU A 85 8.71 7.78 -14.21
C GLU A 85 9.51 6.74 -13.44
N GLY A 86 8.85 5.76 -12.85
CA GLY A 86 9.48 4.68 -12.11
C GLY A 86 9.96 3.53 -13.00
N VAL A 87 10.78 2.67 -12.43
CA VAL A 87 11.28 1.47 -13.07
C VAL A 87 10.27 0.33 -12.94
N ARG A 88 9.69 -0.10 -14.06
CA ARG A 88 8.74 -1.23 -14.10
C ARG A 88 9.48 -2.55 -14.04
N TRP A 89 9.03 -3.46 -13.22
CA TRP A 89 9.56 -4.82 -13.16
C TRP A 89 8.48 -5.81 -12.73
N GLN A 90 8.66 -7.07 -13.08
CA GLN A 90 7.78 -8.17 -12.65
C GLN A 90 8.54 -9.47 -12.39
N ARG A 91 9.79 -9.59 -12.90
CA ARG A 91 10.59 -10.77 -12.70
C ARG A 91 11.53 -10.62 -11.52
N GLY A 92 11.59 -11.64 -10.68
CA GLY A 92 12.57 -11.76 -9.62
C GLY A 92 13.39 -13.01 -9.75
N ARG A 93 14.65 -12.96 -9.26
CA ARG A 93 15.57 -14.11 -9.20
C ARG A 93 16.03 -14.31 -7.77
N VAL A 94 16.14 -15.55 -7.37
CA VAL A 94 16.64 -15.97 -6.07
C VAL A 94 17.89 -16.81 -6.27
N PHE A 95 18.95 -16.45 -5.55
CA PHE A 95 20.25 -17.13 -5.59
C PHE A 95 20.59 -17.73 -4.23
N HIS A 96 21.28 -18.84 -4.24
CA HIS A 96 21.97 -19.42 -3.08
C HIS A 96 23.45 -19.53 -3.39
N GLY A 97 24.28 -18.80 -2.67
CA GLY A 97 25.64 -18.55 -3.10
C GLY A 97 25.65 -17.80 -4.44
N GLU A 98 26.32 -18.36 -5.44
CA GLU A 98 26.34 -17.83 -6.82
C GLU A 98 25.33 -18.52 -7.75
N ARG A 99 24.71 -19.62 -7.31
CA ARG A 99 23.79 -20.42 -8.12
C ARG A 99 22.37 -19.83 -8.05
N GLU A 100 21.75 -19.61 -9.21
CA GLU A 100 20.32 -19.31 -9.27
C GLU A 100 19.52 -20.51 -8.76
N ALA A 101 18.74 -20.30 -7.71
CA ALA A 101 17.83 -21.30 -7.18
C ALA A 101 16.53 -21.33 -8.01
N TYR A 102 15.93 -20.18 -8.28
CA TYR A 102 14.76 -20.05 -9.16
C TYR A 102 14.49 -18.60 -9.55
N ALA A 103 13.69 -18.43 -10.60
CA ALA A 103 13.08 -17.16 -10.95
C ALA A 103 11.55 -17.23 -10.79
N PHE A 104 10.93 -16.08 -10.61
CA PHE A 104 9.47 -15.96 -10.53
C PHE A 104 8.99 -14.75 -11.32
N ASP A 105 7.73 -14.80 -11.76
CA ASP A 105 7.03 -13.70 -12.40
C ASP A 105 5.81 -13.33 -11.54
N LEU A 106 5.63 -12.04 -11.25
CA LEU A 106 4.56 -11.54 -10.37
C LEU A 106 3.24 -11.35 -11.11
N LEU A 107 3.28 -11.23 -12.44
CA LEU A 107 2.12 -10.92 -13.26
C LEU A 107 2.31 -11.56 -14.64
N PRO A 108 2.24 -12.91 -14.74
CA PRO A 108 2.48 -13.63 -15.98
C PRO A 108 1.37 -13.39 -17.02
N GLU A 109 0.15 -13.05 -16.59
CA GLU A 109 -0.97 -12.79 -17.47
C GLU A 109 -0.76 -11.47 -18.23
N PRO A 110 -1.03 -11.43 -19.55
CA PRO A 110 -0.92 -10.20 -20.33
C PRO A 110 -2.12 -9.26 -20.10
N TYR A 111 -2.03 -8.06 -20.68
CA TYR A 111 -3.12 -7.09 -20.74
C TYR A 111 -3.56 -6.57 -19.37
N HIS A 112 -2.67 -5.92 -18.65
CA HIS A 112 -2.93 -5.13 -17.46
C HIS A 112 -2.58 -3.66 -17.71
N LYS A 113 -3.43 -2.72 -17.27
CA LYS A 113 -3.13 -1.28 -17.33
C LYS A 113 -1.91 -0.96 -16.48
N MET A 114 -1.93 -1.40 -15.23
CA MET A 114 -0.84 -1.17 -14.30
C MET A 114 0.09 -2.36 -14.22
N PRO A 115 1.43 -2.13 -14.21
CA PRO A 115 2.42 -3.19 -14.11
C PRO A 115 2.38 -3.86 -12.72
N ALA A 116 3.03 -5.02 -12.60
CA ALA A 116 3.12 -5.75 -11.33
C ALA A 116 3.73 -4.90 -10.21
N MET A 117 4.86 -4.25 -10.53
CA MET A 117 5.61 -3.38 -9.62
C MET A 117 6.24 -2.22 -10.37
N VAL A 118 6.33 -1.08 -9.68
CA VAL A 118 7.11 0.08 -10.09
C VAL A 118 8.02 0.49 -8.94
N ASN A 119 9.31 0.63 -9.23
CA ASN A 119 10.27 1.21 -8.29
C ASN A 119 10.39 2.71 -8.55
N LEU A 120 9.95 3.50 -7.59
CA LEU A 120 10.09 4.95 -7.56
C LEU A 120 10.24 5.37 -6.10
N GLN A 121 11.21 6.22 -5.79
CA GLN A 121 11.46 6.68 -4.43
C GLN A 121 10.20 7.32 -3.83
N GLN A 122 9.99 7.11 -2.53
CA GLN A 122 8.81 7.60 -1.83
C GLN A 122 8.65 9.12 -1.96
N ASP A 123 9.72 9.89 -1.85
CA ASP A 123 9.71 11.35 -1.98
C ASP A 123 9.24 11.81 -3.36
N GLN A 124 9.56 11.06 -4.43
CA GLN A 124 9.07 11.31 -5.78
C GLN A 124 7.55 11.06 -5.89
N VAL A 125 7.06 9.99 -5.27
CA VAL A 125 5.62 9.71 -5.21
C VAL A 125 4.90 10.76 -4.37
N GLU A 126 5.43 11.11 -3.19
CA GLU A 126 4.90 12.18 -2.35
C GLU A 126 4.86 13.52 -3.11
N ALA A 127 5.88 13.82 -3.91
CA ALA A 127 5.88 15.04 -4.73
C ALA A 127 4.72 15.09 -5.73
N ARG A 128 4.33 13.95 -6.32
CA ARG A 128 3.16 13.87 -7.21
C ARG A 128 1.86 14.07 -6.45
N LEU A 129 1.74 13.42 -5.29
CA LEU A 129 0.57 13.53 -4.42
C LEU A 129 0.41 14.96 -3.88
N VAL A 130 1.48 15.60 -3.38
CA VAL A 130 1.44 16.99 -2.90
C VAL A 130 1.00 17.95 -4.01
N ARG A 131 1.56 17.82 -5.23
CA ARG A 131 1.14 18.66 -6.36
C ARG A 131 -0.34 18.45 -6.70
N ALA A 132 -0.84 17.20 -6.68
CA ALA A 132 -2.25 16.91 -6.91
C ALA A 132 -3.15 17.52 -5.82
N VAL A 133 -2.73 17.41 -4.55
CA VAL A 133 -3.43 18.01 -3.41
C VAL A 133 -3.46 19.55 -3.51
N GLN A 134 -2.36 20.19 -3.88
CA GLN A 134 -2.29 21.65 -4.04
C GLN A 134 -3.17 22.20 -5.16
N LEU A 135 -3.55 21.35 -6.12
CA LEU A 135 -4.45 21.72 -7.23
C LEU A 135 -5.93 21.41 -6.92
N GLU A 136 -6.21 20.68 -5.84
CA GLU A 136 -7.58 20.27 -5.47
C GLU A 136 -8.18 21.28 -4.45
N PRO A 137 -9.16 22.09 -4.84
CA PRO A 137 -9.69 23.16 -3.99
C PRO A 137 -10.44 22.67 -2.74
N ARG A 138 -10.83 21.39 -2.70
CA ARG A 138 -11.48 20.77 -1.53
C ARG A 138 -10.48 20.32 -0.47
N ILE A 139 -9.16 20.42 -0.72
CA ILE A 139 -8.13 19.99 0.23
C ILE A 139 -7.34 21.21 0.69
N GLU A 140 -7.30 21.41 2.00
CA GLU A 140 -6.44 22.40 2.64
C GLU A 140 -5.25 21.67 3.28
N LEU A 141 -4.04 21.80 2.68
CA LEU A 141 -2.81 21.21 3.20
C LEU A 141 -2.06 22.24 4.06
N ARG A 142 -1.87 21.94 5.34
CA ARG A 142 -1.28 22.79 6.36
C ARG A 142 0.02 22.23 6.91
N GLY A 143 1.15 22.81 6.53
CA GLY A 143 2.46 22.48 7.08
C GLY A 143 2.71 23.14 8.42
N ARG A 144 3.57 22.53 9.25
CA ARG A 144 3.95 22.97 10.60
C ARG A 144 2.75 23.11 11.54
N HIS A 145 1.80 22.20 11.42
CA HIS A 145 0.66 22.03 12.30
C HIS A 145 0.80 20.69 13.02
N GLU A 146 1.31 20.69 14.22
CA GLU A 146 1.59 19.50 15.02
C GLU A 146 0.42 19.18 15.94
N LEU A 147 -0.13 17.96 15.84
CA LEU A 147 -1.14 17.47 16.78
C LEU A 147 -0.49 17.18 18.13
N ILE A 148 -0.97 17.83 19.20
CA ILE A 148 -0.47 17.66 20.56
C ILE A 148 -1.53 17.19 21.56
N GLY A 149 -2.80 17.28 21.22
CA GLY A 149 -3.91 16.82 22.05
C GLY A 149 -5.11 16.45 21.21
N LEU A 150 -5.96 15.56 21.74
CA LEU A 150 -7.14 15.06 21.05
C LEU A 150 -8.20 14.68 22.08
N GLU A 151 -9.38 15.28 21.95
CA GLU A 151 -10.55 15.02 22.79
C GLU A 151 -11.77 14.73 21.93
N GLN A 152 -12.60 13.79 22.34
CA GLN A 152 -13.83 13.42 21.63
C GLN A 152 -15.05 13.62 22.51
N ASP A 153 -16.13 14.07 21.89
CA ASP A 153 -17.49 14.03 22.46
C ASP A 153 -18.44 13.30 21.48
N GLY A 154 -19.73 13.24 21.81
CA GLY A 154 -20.73 12.57 20.96
C GLY A 154 -20.88 13.19 19.57
N GLU A 155 -20.43 14.43 19.36
CA GLU A 155 -20.67 15.19 18.12
C GLU A 155 -19.42 15.34 17.24
N GLY A 156 -18.21 15.19 17.79
CA GLY A 156 -16.99 15.38 17.00
C GLY A 156 -15.71 15.21 17.81
N VAL A 157 -14.63 15.71 17.25
CA VAL A 157 -13.27 15.63 17.80
C VAL A 157 -12.67 17.02 17.86
N THR A 158 -12.12 17.40 19.01
CA THR A 158 -11.29 18.59 19.18
C THR A 158 -9.84 18.20 19.11
N LEU A 159 -9.09 18.84 18.22
CA LEU A 159 -7.66 18.68 18.08
C LEU A 159 -6.96 19.92 18.64
N ASN A 160 -6.03 19.73 19.59
CA ASN A 160 -5.14 20.80 20.03
C ASN A 160 -3.91 20.79 19.12
N VAL A 161 -3.66 21.88 18.46
CA VAL A 161 -2.64 21.98 17.40
C VAL A 161 -1.60 23.04 17.79
N ARG A 162 -0.32 22.66 17.69
CA ARG A 162 0.83 23.54 17.85
C ARG A 162 1.31 24.03 16.48
N THR A 163 1.57 25.34 16.40
CA THR A 163 2.13 25.98 15.22
C THR A 163 3.21 26.99 15.61
N PRO A 164 3.95 27.57 14.65
CA PRO A 164 4.89 28.67 14.94
C PRO A 164 4.28 29.87 15.65
N ASP A 165 2.97 30.15 15.42
CA ASP A 165 2.26 31.28 16.01
C ASP A 165 1.56 30.92 17.35
N GLY A 166 1.76 29.72 17.87
CA GLY A 166 1.18 29.28 19.15
C GLY A 166 0.20 28.13 19.02
N LEU A 167 -0.61 27.95 20.06
CA LEU A 167 -1.59 26.87 20.19
C LEU A 167 -2.97 27.35 19.74
N PHE A 168 -3.74 26.45 19.11
CA PHE A 168 -5.14 26.68 18.82
C PHE A 168 -5.90 25.35 18.71
N ASP A 169 -7.21 25.44 18.75
CA ASP A 169 -8.08 24.28 18.65
C ASP A 169 -8.74 24.20 17.27
N MET A 170 -8.81 22.97 16.74
CA MET A 170 -9.60 22.62 15.57
C MET A 170 -10.75 21.71 15.97
N ARG A 171 -11.87 21.80 15.27
CA ARG A 171 -13.01 20.91 15.44
C ARG A 171 -13.24 20.09 14.18
N ALA A 172 -13.41 18.78 14.31
CA ALA A 172 -13.65 17.88 13.19
C ALA A 172 -14.83 16.94 13.48
N ASP A 173 -15.56 16.54 12.42
CA ASP A 173 -16.53 15.45 12.55
C ASP A 173 -15.79 14.11 12.66
N TRP A 174 -14.73 13.95 11.89
CA TRP A 174 -13.87 12.76 11.88
C TRP A 174 -12.40 13.14 11.81
N VAL A 175 -11.55 12.35 12.45
CA VAL A 175 -10.08 12.47 12.38
C VAL A 175 -9.49 11.15 11.89
N VAL A 176 -8.52 11.23 10.98
CA VAL A 176 -7.77 10.06 10.53
C VAL A 176 -6.29 10.27 10.77
N GLY A 177 -5.70 9.45 11.66
CA GLY A 177 -4.25 9.41 11.92
C GLY A 177 -3.53 8.63 10.83
N CYS A 178 -2.80 9.37 9.98
CA CYS A 178 -1.87 8.87 8.96
C CYS A 178 -0.43 9.30 9.27
N ASP A 179 -0.12 9.55 10.53
CA ASP A 179 1.04 10.22 11.11
C ASP A 179 2.23 9.26 11.37
N GLY A 180 2.20 8.11 10.71
CA GLY A 180 3.34 7.23 10.55
C GLY A 180 3.67 6.38 11.78
N ALA A 181 4.87 5.83 11.77
CA ALA A 181 5.32 4.80 12.71
C ALA A 181 5.31 5.24 14.20
N ARG A 182 5.55 6.52 14.46
CA ARG A 182 5.57 7.13 15.79
C ARG A 182 4.31 7.94 16.09
N SER A 183 3.19 7.56 15.51
CA SER A 183 1.90 8.24 15.52
C SER A 183 1.53 8.89 16.87
N PRO A 184 1.51 10.23 16.96
CA PRO A 184 0.92 10.94 18.09
C PRO A 184 -0.58 10.62 18.23
N THR A 185 -1.32 10.50 17.12
CA THR A 185 -2.75 10.14 17.15
C THR A 185 -2.98 8.82 17.89
N ARG A 186 -2.22 7.77 17.55
CA ARG A 186 -2.30 6.47 18.25
C ARG A 186 -1.97 6.60 19.74
N ALA A 187 -0.93 7.36 20.06
CA ALA A 187 -0.50 7.57 21.45
C ALA A 187 -1.56 8.33 22.27
N LEU A 188 -2.16 9.38 21.72
CA LEU A 188 -3.23 10.17 22.36
C LEU A 188 -4.50 9.34 22.57
N LEU A 189 -4.77 8.33 21.72
CA LEU A 189 -5.85 7.37 21.92
C LEU A 189 -5.55 6.29 22.98
N GLY A 190 -4.33 6.26 23.54
CA GLY A 190 -3.90 5.25 24.50
C GLY A 190 -3.80 3.83 23.91
N LEU A 191 -3.69 3.70 22.60
CA LEU A 191 -3.69 2.40 21.95
C LEU A 191 -2.32 1.73 22.00
N GLY A 192 -2.32 0.46 22.43
CA GLY A 192 -1.17 -0.43 22.35
C GLY A 192 -0.77 -0.77 20.92
N PHE A 193 0.49 -1.17 20.75
CA PHE A 193 1.03 -1.61 19.45
C PHE A 193 1.59 -3.02 19.61
N GLN A 194 0.81 -4.01 19.19
CA GLN A 194 1.08 -5.44 19.39
C GLN A 194 1.92 -6.02 18.25
N GLY A 195 2.88 -6.88 18.56
CA GLY A 195 3.73 -7.56 17.60
C GLY A 195 5.17 -7.70 18.06
N GLN A 196 6.08 -7.87 17.10
CA GLN A 196 7.50 -8.09 17.40
C GLN A 196 8.42 -7.13 16.65
N GLN A 197 9.57 -6.86 17.26
CA GLN A 197 10.70 -6.21 16.62
C GLN A 197 11.74 -7.29 16.28
N PHE A 198 12.26 -7.26 15.07
CA PHE A 198 13.34 -8.17 14.66
C PHE A 198 14.69 -7.66 15.17
N GLU A 199 15.56 -8.58 15.55
CA GLU A 199 16.88 -8.22 16.09
C GLU A 199 17.87 -7.83 14.98
N ASP A 200 17.70 -8.42 13.79
CA ASP A 200 18.58 -8.15 12.65
C ASP A 200 18.47 -6.71 12.15
N ARG A 201 19.60 -6.18 11.76
CA ARG A 201 19.74 -4.87 11.14
C ARG A 201 20.02 -5.03 9.65
N PHE A 202 19.61 -4.03 8.89
CA PHE A 202 19.82 -3.99 7.45
C PHE A 202 20.42 -2.65 7.06
N LEU A 203 21.55 -2.70 6.36
CA LEU A 203 22.15 -1.54 5.72
C LEU A 203 21.53 -1.40 4.33
N ILE A 204 20.80 -0.32 4.13
CA ILE A 204 20.22 0.05 2.83
C ILE A 204 21.14 1.09 2.21
N VAL A 205 21.57 0.82 0.97
CA VAL A 205 22.48 1.68 0.21
C VAL A 205 21.87 1.97 -1.15
N ASP A 206 21.78 3.26 -1.49
CA ASP A 206 21.47 3.69 -2.85
C ASP A 206 22.76 4.16 -3.53
N VAL A 207 23.04 3.62 -4.70
CA VAL A 207 24.21 3.98 -5.51
C VAL A 207 23.79 4.37 -6.92
N ARG A 208 24.52 5.31 -7.52
CA ARG A 208 24.39 5.67 -8.92
C ARG A 208 25.53 5.06 -9.71
N LEU A 209 25.21 4.19 -10.66
CA LEU A 209 26.23 3.63 -11.54
C LEU A 209 26.76 4.66 -12.53
N ALA A 210 28.04 4.62 -12.81
CA ALA A 210 28.63 5.39 -13.91
C ALA A 210 28.02 4.97 -15.26
N PRO A 211 27.94 5.87 -16.25
CA PRO A 211 27.46 5.55 -17.58
C PRO A 211 28.21 4.36 -18.18
N GLY A 212 27.49 3.33 -18.59
CA GLY A 212 28.07 2.11 -19.17
C GLY A 212 28.53 1.05 -18.16
N ALA A 213 28.59 1.35 -16.87
CA ALA A 213 28.85 0.35 -15.83
C ALA A 213 27.68 -0.65 -15.75
N ARG A 214 28.03 -1.94 -15.68
CA ARG A 214 27.05 -3.03 -15.57
C ARG A 214 27.31 -3.81 -14.29
N PRO A 215 26.39 -3.85 -13.34
CA PRO A 215 26.47 -4.80 -12.24
C PRO A 215 26.45 -6.23 -12.78
N ARG A 216 27.07 -7.16 -12.09
CA ARG A 216 27.19 -8.60 -12.42
C ARG A 216 26.00 -9.16 -13.23
N GLY A 217 26.10 -9.20 -14.56
CA GLY A 217 25.13 -9.86 -15.43
C GLY A 217 23.71 -9.23 -15.48
N LEU A 218 23.49 -8.11 -14.82
CA LEU A 218 22.24 -7.37 -14.92
C LEU A 218 22.14 -6.62 -16.23
N ASP A 219 20.98 -6.73 -16.86
CA ASP A 219 20.62 -5.93 -18.02
C ASP A 219 19.77 -4.73 -17.55
N PRO A 220 20.29 -3.49 -17.58
CA PRO A 220 19.49 -2.31 -17.21
C PRO A 220 18.23 -2.10 -18.07
N ALA A 221 18.19 -2.67 -19.29
CA ALA A 221 17.02 -2.62 -20.15
C ALA A 221 15.93 -3.62 -19.75
N ARG A 222 16.26 -4.58 -18.89
CA ARG A 222 15.31 -5.56 -18.33
C ARG A 222 15.45 -5.60 -16.81
N PRO A 223 14.93 -4.60 -16.11
CA PRO A 223 15.07 -4.50 -14.67
C PRO A 223 14.38 -5.68 -13.98
N GLU A 224 15.12 -6.34 -13.13
CA GLU A 224 14.68 -7.45 -12.31
C GLU A 224 15.02 -7.17 -10.85
N ARG A 225 14.37 -7.89 -9.93
CA ARG A 225 14.72 -7.90 -8.51
C ARG A 225 15.53 -9.14 -8.20
N TRP A 226 16.74 -8.98 -7.67
CA TRP A 226 17.63 -10.08 -7.34
C TRP A 226 17.79 -10.20 -5.83
N PHE A 227 17.70 -11.43 -5.33
CA PHE A 227 17.84 -11.75 -3.93
C PHE A 227 18.83 -12.88 -3.74
N TRP A 228 19.85 -12.67 -2.92
CA TRP A 228 20.86 -13.68 -2.60
C TRP A 228 20.73 -14.14 -1.17
N PHE A 229 20.85 -15.43 -0.97
CA PHE A 229 21.12 -16.08 0.31
C PHE A 229 22.57 -16.54 0.33
N ASP A 230 23.34 -16.14 1.35
CA ASP A 230 24.73 -16.53 1.59
C ASP A 230 25.65 -16.35 0.36
N PRO A 231 25.69 -15.17 -0.28
CA PRO A 231 26.58 -14.95 -1.40
C PRO A 231 28.05 -14.84 -0.95
N PRO A 232 29.04 -15.21 -1.80
CA PRO A 232 30.46 -15.12 -1.45
C PRO A 232 30.93 -13.70 -1.08
N PHE A 233 30.29 -12.67 -1.66
CA PHE A 233 30.59 -11.27 -1.37
C PHE A 233 29.97 -10.76 -0.06
N HIS A 234 29.08 -11.52 0.59
CA HIS A 234 28.45 -11.21 1.88
C HIS A 234 28.09 -12.51 2.64
N PRO A 235 29.10 -13.28 3.11
CA PRO A 235 28.90 -14.61 3.66
C PRO A 235 28.01 -14.65 4.90
N GLY A 236 27.15 -15.69 5.00
CA GLY A 236 26.27 -15.94 6.13
C GLY A 236 25.02 -15.07 6.18
N GLN A 237 24.90 -14.08 5.31
CA GLN A 237 23.84 -13.08 5.30
C GLN A 237 23.10 -13.06 3.95
N SER A 238 22.07 -12.23 3.84
CA SER A 238 21.28 -12.06 2.63
C SER A 238 21.48 -10.68 2.03
N VAL A 239 21.32 -10.58 0.72
CA VAL A 239 21.43 -9.32 -0.03
C VAL A 239 20.29 -9.21 -1.03
N LEU A 240 19.71 -8.03 -1.14
CA LEU A 240 18.71 -7.68 -2.15
C LEU A 240 19.25 -6.58 -3.05
N LEU A 241 18.98 -6.67 -4.34
CA LEU A 241 19.32 -5.66 -5.34
C LEU A 241 18.12 -5.36 -6.22
N HIS A 242 17.86 -4.08 -6.48
CA HIS A 242 16.89 -3.66 -7.47
C HIS A 242 17.20 -2.27 -8.05
N ALA A 243 16.83 -2.07 -9.32
CA ALA A 243 16.93 -0.78 -9.98
C ALA A 243 15.87 0.19 -9.47
N GLN A 244 16.22 1.46 -9.42
CA GLN A 244 15.33 2.59 -9.18
C GLN A 244 15.39 3.58 -10.34
N ALA A 245 14.53 4.60 -10.32
CA ALA A 245 14.58 5.69 -11.27
C ALA A 245 15.92 6.44 -11.24
N ASP A 246 16.20 7.20 -12.29
CA ASP A 246 17.38 8.06 -12.43
C ASP A 246 18.74 7.31 -12.33
N GLY A 247 18.78 6.05 -12.76
CA GLY A 247 20.00 5.26 -12.76
C GLY A 247 20.49 4.87 -11.37
N LEU A 248 19.64 4.99 -10.36
CA LEU A 248 19.94 4.54 -9.00
C LEU A 248 19.71 3.02 -8.88
N TRP A 249 20.49 2.41 -8.01
CA TRP A 249 20.34 1.03 -7.59
C TRP A 249 20.31 0.95 -6.09
N ARG A 250 19.32 0.24 -5.56
CA ARG A 250 19.19 -0.04 -4.13
C ARG A 250 19.74 -1.40 -3.81
N ILE A 251 20.55 -1.45 -2.77
CA ILE A 251 21.11 -2.66 -2.21
C ILE A 251 20.76 -2.71 -0.73
N ASP A 252 20.12 -3.79 -0.30
CA ASP A 252 19.79 -4.03 1.09
C ASP A 252 20.67 -5.18 1.61
N PHE A 253 21.67 -4.87 2.45
CA PHE A 253 22.54 -5.84 3.10
C PHE A 253 22.01 -6.22 4.46
N GLN A 254 21.73 -7.48 4.72
CA GLN A 254 21.52 -7.98 6.07
C GLN A 254 22.84 -7.89 6.85
N LEU A 255 22.80 -7.32 8.06
CA LEU A 255 23.99 -7.15 8.90
C LEU A 255 24.05 -8.13 10.09
N GLY A 256 22.94 -8.80 10.39
CA GLY A 256 22.80 -9.58 11.61
C GLY A 256 22.57 -8.71 12.86
N ARG A 257 22.29 -9.37 13.98
CA ARG A 257 21.89 -8.72 15.23
C ARG A 257 23.06 -8.06 15.98
N ASP A 258 24.26 -8.64 15.86
CA ASP A 258 25.45 -8.23 16.60
C ASP A 258 26.27 -7.14 15.87
N ALA A 259 25.76 -6.62 14.74
CA ALA A 259 26.44 -5.61 13.95
C ALA A 259 26.61 -4.29 14.72
N ASN A 260 27.82 -3.76 14.74
CA ASN A 260 28.09 -2.44 15.29
C ASN A 260 27.66 -1.36 14.29
N VAL A 261 26.62 -0.59 14.65
CA VAL A 261 26.01 0.41 13.77
C VAL A 261 27.00 1.48 13.33
N GLU A 262 27.86 1.96 14.20
CA GLU A 262 28.84 3.00 13.87
C GLU A 262 29.89 2.49 12.86
N THR A 263 30.38 1.27 13.07
CA THR A 263 31.32 0.62 12.14
C THR A 263 30.65 0.35 10.77
N GLU A 264 29.37 -0.05 10.77
CA GLU A 264 28.65 -0.37 9.52
C GLU A 264 28.21 0.87 8.72
N ARG A 265 28.24 2.06 9.35
CA ARG A 265 27.99 3.36 8.69
C ARG A 265 29.23 3.95 8.01
N ASP A 266 30.40 3.39 8.23
CA ASP A 266 31.63 3.87 7.61
C ASP A 266 31.55 3.79 6.08
N VAL A 267 31.80 4.92 5.41
CA VAL A 267 31.60 5.08 3.96
C VAL A 267 32.55 4.19 3.16
N GLU A 268 33.80 4.04 3.61
CA GLU A 268 34.79 3.20 2.93
C GLU A 268 34.42 1.72 3.04
N ARG A 269 33.92 1.30 4.20
CA ARG A 269 33.40 -0.05 4.41
C ARG A 269 32.17 -0.33 3.54
N ILE A 270 31.24 0.63 3.45
CA ILE A 270 30.07 0.53 2.56
C ILE A 270 30.55 0.42 1.11
N ARG A 271 31.49 1.28 0.70
CA ARG A 271 32.05 1.27 -0.65
C ARG A 271 32.70 -0.07 -1.00
N ALA A 272 33.54 -0.60 -0.12
CA ALA A 272 34.19 -1.91 -0.31
C ALA A 272 33.15 -3.03 -0.48
N ARG A 273 32.09 -3.05 0.35
CA ARG A 273 31.01 -4.04 0.29
C ARG A 273 30.22 -3.94 -1.02
N VAL A 274 29.86 -2.73 -1.42
CA VAL A 274 29.15 -2.48 -2.69
C VAL A 274 30.02 -2.89 -3.89
N THR A 275 31.31 -2.55 -3.89
CA THR A 275 32.28 -2.96 -4.93
C THR A 275 32.35 -4.49 -5.04
N ALA A 276 32.47 -5.18 -3.90
CA ALA A 276 32.50 -6.66 -3.91
C ALA A 276 31.21 -7.26 -4.47
N MET A 277 30.05 -6.66 -4.15
CA MET A 277 28.76 -7.11 -4.64
C MET A 277 28.57 -6.81 -6.14
N LEU A 278 28.84 -5.58 -6.58
CA LEU A 278 28.61 -5.17 -7.97
C LEU A 278 29.68 -5.70 -8.93
N GLY A 279 30.88 -6.03 -8.44
CA GLY A 279 32.04 -6.40 -9.24
C GLY A 279 32.68 -5.20 -9.95
N THR A 280 32.37 -3.98 -9.53
CA THR A 280 32.92 -2.73 -10.05
C THR A 280 32.89 -1.64 -8.98
N ASP A 281 33.85 -0.72 -9.05
CA ASP A 281 33.92 0.49 -8.21
C ASP A 281 33.39 1.75 -8.93
N GLN A 282 32.87 1.59 -10.15
CA GLN A 282 32.34 2.68 -10.99
C GLN A 282 30.92 3.09 -10.57
N PHE A 283 30.80 3.58 -9.35
CA PHE A 283 29.55 4.10 -8.82
C PHE A 283 29.79 5.27 -7.87
N GLU A 284 28.77 6.11 -7.72
CA GLU A 284 28.66 7.15 -6.70
C GLU A 284 27.75 6.66 -5.57
N HIS A 285 28.17 6.82 -4.31
CA HIS A 285 27.32 6.60 -3.15
C HIS A 285 26.33 7.74 -3.02
N ALA A 286 25.05 7.47 -3.21
CA ALA A 286 23.99 8.48 -3.17
C ALA A 286 23.39 8.63 -1.77
N TRP A 287 23.15 7.51 -1.07
CA TRP A 287 22.55 7.51 0.25
C TRP A 287 22.72 6.15 0.95
N SER A 288 22.74 6.19 2.27
CA SER A 288 22.68 4.95 3.07
C SER A 288 22.05 5.16 4.44
N SER A 289 21.46 4.12 4.98
CA SER A 289 20.93 4.09 6.34
C SER A 289 20.85 2.67 6.88
N ILE A 290 20.82 2.54 8.20
CA ILE A 290 20.65 1.26 8.89
C ILE A 290 19.29 1.23 9.55
N TYR A 291 18.51 0.21 9.24
CA TYR A 291 17.17 0.00 9.76
C TYR A 291 17.06 -1.29 10.56
N GLN A 292 16.19 -1.25 11.53
CA GLN A 292 15.68 -2.40 12.25
C GLN A 292 14.16 -2.47 12.03
N PHE A 293 13.66 -3.64 11.70
CA PHE A 293 12.27 -3.79 11.28
C PHE A 293 11.36 -4.23 12.42
N CYS A 294 10.09 -3.85 12.30
CA CYS A 294 9.03 -4.26 13.19
C CYS A 294 7.87 -4.85 12.37
N CYS A 295 7.21 -5.86 12.92
CA CYS A 295 5.92 -6.35 12.44
C CYS A 295 4.95 -6.25 13.60
N ARG A 296 4.08 -5.23 13.58
CA ARG A 296 3.15 -4.94 14.67
C ARG A 296 1.97 -4.11 14.19
N ARG A 297 0.86 -4.16 14.91
CA ARG A 297 -0.31 -3.33 14.65
C ARG A 297 -0.94 -2.77 15.92
N ALA A 298 -1.71 -1.73 15.78
CA ALA A 298 -2.58 -1.21 16.84
C ALA A 298 -3.68 -2.25 17.19
N GLU A 299 -4.11 -2.25 18.43
CA GLU A 299 -5.18 -3.12 18.92
C GLU A 299 -6.49 -2.85 18.20
N ARG A 300 -6.76 -1.57 17.93
CA ARG A 300 -7.93 -1.06 17.22
C ARG A 300 -7.50 -0.07 16.15
N LEU A 301 -8.26 0.02 15.06
CA LEU A 301 -8.09 1.02 14.02
C LEU A 301 -9.16 2.11 14.06
N ARG A 302 -10.17 1.96 14.93
CA ARG A 302 -11.22 2.94 15.19
C ARG A 302 -11.45 3.11 16.70
N VAL A 303 -11.46 4.35 17.17
CA VAL A 303 -11.89 4.72 18.51
C VAL A 303 -12.85 5.90 18.39
N GLY A 304 -14.14 5.65 18.51
CA GLY A 304 -15.15 6.67 18.28
C GLY A 304 -15.10 7.26 16.88
N ARG A 305 -14.77 8.54 16.80
CA ARG A 305 -14.65 9.32 15.55
C ARG A 305 -13.20 9.48 15.05
N VAL A 306 -12.26 8.76 15.63
CA VAL A 306 -10.86 8.76 15.23
C VAL A 306 -10.49 7.40 14.65
N LEU A 307 -9.88 7.41 13.46
CA LEU A 307 -9.42 6.23 12.74
C LEU A 307 -7.91 6.30 12.53
N LEU A 308 -7.27 5.15 12.36
CA LEU A 308 -5.85 5.03 12.06
C LEU A 308 -5.67 4.35 10.70
N ALA A 309 -4.69 4.80 9.91
CA ALA A 309 -4.31 4.20 8.62
C ALA A 309 -2.79 4.23 8.40
N GLY A 310 -2.27 3.31 7.59
CA GLY A 310 -0.85 3.18 7.30
C GLY A 310 -0.02 2.80 8.51
N ASP A 311 1.21 3.33 8.61
CA ASP A 311 2.15 3.00 9.69
C ASP A 311 1.65 3.41 11.09
N ALA A 312 0.69 4.31 11.19
CA ALA A 312 -0.01 4.63 12.44
C ALA A 312 -0.83 3.44 12.93
N ALA A 313 -1.43 2.67 12.01
CA ALA A 313 -2.25 1.50 12.27
C ALA A 313 -1.43 0.20 12.35
N HIS A 314 -0.48 -0.02 11.43
CA HIS A 314 0.31 -1.25 11.35
C HIS A 314 1.66 -1.04 10.66
N GLN A 315 2.65 -1.79 11.09
CA GLN A 315 4.00 -1.82 10.55
C GLN A 315 4.37 -3.24 10.14
N VAL A 316 5.07 -3.38 9.02
CA VAL A 316 5.58 -4.66 8.53
C VAL A 316 7.03 -4.51 8.07
N SER A 317 7.77 -5.62 8.03
CA SER A 317 9.10 -5.62 7.44
C SER A 317 9.04 -5.30 5.94
N PRO A 318 10.11 -4.76 5.33
CA PRO A 318 10.13 -4.36 3.91
C PRO A 318 10.08 -5.56 2.95
N PHE A 319 10.30 -6.78 3.47
CA PHE A 319 10.29 -8.00 2.66
C PHE A 319 8.89 -8.30 2.13
N GLY A 320 8.74 -8.18 0.81
CA GLY A 320 7.45 -8.30 0.14
C GLY A 320 6.81 -6.96 -0.24
N ALA A 321 7.46 -5.82 0.05
CA ALA A 321 7.00 -4.46 -0.31
C ALA A 321 5.58 -4.16 0.21
N ARG A 322 5.25 -4.53 1.46
CA ARG A 322 3.87 -4.51 1.97
C ARG A 322 3.48 -3.21 2.67
N GLY A 323 4.38 -2.56 3.43
CA GLY A 323 4.04 -1.46 4.34
C GLY A 323 3.28 -0.31 3.66
N ALA A 324 3.95 0.47 2.82
CA ALA A 324 3.33 1.60 2.13
C ALA A 324 2.16 1.17 1.24
N ASN A 325 2.27 0.01 0.58
CA ASN A 325 1.19 -0.53 -0.27
C ASN A 325 -0.06 -0.88 0.55
N SER A 326 0.09 -1.47 1.74
CA SER A 326 -1.04 -1.75 2.64
C SER A 326 -1.66 -0.45 3.15
N GLY A 327 -0.84 0.56 3.49
CA GLY A 327 -1.35 1.86 3.91
C GLY A 327 -2.16 2.58 2.83
N VAL A 328 -1.76 2.49 1.56
CA VAL A 328 -2.57 3.01 0.44
C VAL A 328 -3.87 2.23 0.29
N GLN A 329 -3.85 0.92 0.54
CA GLN A 329 -5.07 0.11 0.55
C GLN A 329 -5.98 0.43 1.75
N ASP A 330 -5.43 0.88 2.90
CA ASP A 330 -6.26 1.42 4.00
C ASP A 330 -7.01 2.67 3.54
N ALA A 331 -6.31 3.60 2.87
CA ALA A 331 -6.92 4.81 2.34
C ALA A 331 -8.01 4.50 1.29
N ASP A 332 -7.76 3.52 0.41
CA ASP A 332 -8.73 3.03 -0.58
C ASP A 332 -9.99 2.44 0.05
N ASN A 333 -9.82 1.65 1.09
CA ASN A 333 -10.93 1.01 1.82
C ASN A 333 -11.71 2.02 2.68
N LEU A 334 -11.02 2.97 3.34
CA LEU A 334 -11.63 3.94 4.23
C LEU A 334 -12.34 5.07 3.48
N GLY A 335 -11.74 5.58 2.41
CA GLY A 335 -12.18 6.82 1.77
C GLY A 335 -13.65 6.79 1.33
N TRP A 336 -14.09 5.73 0.66
CA TRP A 336 -15.48 5.60 0.23
C TRP A 336 -16.45 5.36 1.42
N LYS A 337 -16.02 4.61 2.44
CA LYS A 337 -16.83 4.31 3.63
C LYS A 337 -17.08 5.58 4.44
N LEU A 338 -16.02 6.35 4.68
CA LEU A 338 -16.12 7.62 5.41
C LEU A 338 -16.95 8.65 4.64
N ALA A 339 -16.77 8.73 3.32
CA ALA A 339 -17.59 9.61 2.47
C ALA A 339 -19.08 9.22 2.51
N ALA A 340 -19.40 7.92 2.46
CA ALA A 340 -20.78 7.43 2.55
C ALA A 340 -21.42 7.77 3.90
N VAL A 341 -20.68 7.62 5.01
CA VAL A 341 -21.15 7.99 6.35
C VAL A 341 -21.40 9.49 6.46
N LEU A 342 -20.50 10.33 5.96
CA LEU A 342 -20.65 11.79 5.98
C LEU A 342 -21.84 12.27 5.14
N LYS A 343 -22.20 11.54 4.09
CA LYS A 343 -23.36 11.84 3.23
C LYS A 343 -24.67 11.21 3.73
N GLY A 344 -24.63 10.44 4.84
CA GLY A 344 -25.80 9.72 5.35
C GLY A 344 -26.21 8.50 4.50
N GLU A 345 -25.33 8.07 3.60
CA GLU A 345 -25.53 6.88 2.73
C GLU A 345 -25.16 5.58 3.44
N GLY A 346 -24.38 5.63 4.52
CA GLY A 346 -23.98 4.51 5.36
C GLY A 346 -24.01 4.85 6.84
N GLY A 347 -24.10 3.84 7.69
CA GLY A 347 -24.06 3.96 9.15
C GLY A 347 -22.70 3.59 9.75
N ASP A 348 -22.61 3.60 11.08
CA ASP A 348 -21.42 3.25 11.85
C ASP A 348 -20.87 1.86 11.52
N ALA A 349 -21.74 0.88 11.22
CA ALA A 349 -21.36 -0.46 10.79
C ALA A 349 -20.44 -0.47 9.56
N LEU A 350 -20.54 0.56 8.70
CA LEU A 350 -19.67 0.70 7.53
C LEU A 350 -18.23 1.03 7.95
N LEU A 351 -18.04 1.88 8.97
CA LEU A 351 -16.72 2.19 9.52
C LEU A 351 -16.18 1.06 10.42
N ASP A 352 -17.05 0.32 11.10
CA ASP A 352 -16.64 -0.90 11.83
C ASP A 352 -16.10 -1.96 10.85
N SER A 353 -16.67 -2.05 9.65
CA SER A 353 -16.14 -2.93 8.61
C SER A 353 -14.75 -2.51 8.11
N TYR A 354 -14.40 -1.22 8.16
CA TYR A 354 -13.03 -0.77 7.91
C TYR A 354 -12.05 -1.40 8.91
N GLU A 355 -12.33 -1.27 10.20
CA GLU A 355 -11.49 -1.85 11.25
C GLU A 355 -11.33 -3.37 11.06
N GLN A 356 -12.44 -4.10 10.86
CA GLN A 356 -12.43 -5.56 10.68
C GLN A 356 -11.61 -5.99 9.46
N GLU A 357 -11.88 -5.41 8.30
CA GLU A 357 -11.21 -5.74 7.05
C GLU A 357 -9.71 -5.40 7.10
N ARG A 358 -9.35 -4.23 7.69
CA ARG A 358 -7.94 -3.79 7.70
C ARG A 358 -7.13 -4.42 8.81
N ILE A 359 -7.72 -4.82 9.94
CA ILE A 359 -7.07 -5.68 10.94
C ILE A 359 -6.76 -7.04 10.33
N ALA A 360 -7.71 -7.69 9.66
CA ALA A 360 -7.48 -8.96 9.00
C ALA A 360 -6.37 -8.87 7.94
N ALA A 361 -6.36 -7.81 7.13
CA ALA A 361 -5.31 -7.56 6.16
C ALA A 361 -3.95 -7.26 6.81
N ALA A 362 -3.92 -6.53 7.92
CA ALA A 362 -2.68 -6.28 8.68
C ALA A 362 -2.11 -7.58 9.26
N ASP A 363 -2.95 -8.43 9.84
CA ASP A 363 -2.55 -9.73 10.40
C ASP A 363 -2.02 -10.68 9.30
N ASP A 364 -2.67 -10.75 8.14
CA ASP A 364 -2.18 -11.49 6.97
C ASP A 364 -0.81 -10.97 6.50
N ASN A 365 -0.66 -9.64 6.35
CA ASN A 365 0.58 -9.01 5.95
C ASN A 365 1.70 -9.20 6.99
N ILE A 366 1.41 -9.10 8.28
CA ILE A 366 2.34 -9.37 9.38
C ILE A 366 2.78 -10.85 9.34
N GLY A 367 1.84 -11.77 9.18
CA GLY A 367 2.13 -13.20 9.06
C GLY A 367 3.06 -13.53 7.89
N HIS A 368 2.79 -12.97 6.71
CA HIS A 368 3.64 -13.14 5.54
C HIS A 368 5.02 -12.47 5.71
N SER A 369 5.07 -11.25 6.24
CA SER A 369 6.31 -10.52 6.45
C SER A 369 7.19 -11.18 7.52
N THR A 370 6.59 -11.69 8.59
CA THR A 370 7.29 -12.44 9.65
C THR A 370 7.90 -13.72 9.09
N ARG A 371 7.13 -14.54 8.36
CA ARG A 371 7.65 -15.76 7.71
C ARG A 371 8.79 -15.45 6.75
N ALA A 372 8.66 -14.41 5.92
CA ALA A 372 9.71 -14.00 5.01
C ALA A 372 10.98 -13.57 5.78
N THR A 373 10.82 -12.78 6.85
CA THR A 373 11.95 -12.33 7.67
C THR A 373 12.63 -13.49 8.40
N ASP A 374 11.88 -14.42 8.99
CA ASP A 374 12.43 -15.61 9.65
C ASP A 374 13.17 -16.54 8.67
N PHE A 375 12.69 -16.62 7.41
CA PHE A 375 13.38 -17.36 6.37
C PHE A 375 14.70 -16.67 5.95
N ILE A 376 14.68 -15.35 5.85
CA ILE A 376 15.86 -14.53 5.50
C ILE A 376 16.88 -14.57 6.63
N SER A 377 16.42 -14.47 7.89
CA SER A 377 17.24 -14.36 9.11
C SER A 377 17.01 -15.57 10.05
N PRO A 378 17.46 -16.79 9.69
CA PRO A 378 17.25 -17.98 10.50
C PRO A 378 18.00 -17.92 11.82
N LYS A 379 17.28 -18.08 12.94
CA LYS A 379 17.76 -17.91 14.31
C LYS A 379 18.55 -19.12 14.86
N SER A 380 18.48 -20.28 14.22
CA SER A 380 19.09 -21.53 14.70
C SER A 380 19.84 -22.29 13.60
N ALA A 381 20.70 -23.23 14.00
CA ALA A 381 21.35 -24.14 13.07
C ALA A 381 20.33 -25.00 12.29
N LEU A 382 19.24 -25.40 12.93
CA LEU A 382 18.15 -26.14 12.31
C LEU A 382 17.44 -25.29 11.26
N SER A 383 17.08 -24.05 11.57
CA SER A 383 16.46 -23.13 10.61
C SER A 383 17.35 -22.86 9.40
N ARG A 384 18.67 -22.74 9.60
CA ARG A 384 19.63 -22.62 8.49
C ARG A 384 19.66 -23.84 7.59
N ARG A 385 19.63 -25.06 8.18
CA ARG A 385 19.55 -26.30 7.39
C ARG A 385 18.24 -26.41 6.63
N LEU A 386 17.12 -26.05 7.27
CA LEU A 386 15.80 -26.06 6.62
C LEU A 386 15.76 -25.07 5.44
N ARG A 387 16.30 -23.83 5.63
CA ARG A 387 16.40 -22.84 4.57
C ARG A 387 17.20 -23.39 3.38
N LYS A 388 18.38 -23.98 3.65
CA LYS A 388 19.20 -24.59 2.60
C LYS A 388 18.46 -25.68 1.84
N ALA A 389 17.82 -26.61 2.55
CA ALA A 389 17.04 -27.68 1.93
C ALA A 389 15.87 -27.16 1.08
N ALA A 390 15.15 -26.12 1.56
CA ALA A 390 14.08 -25.46 0.80
C ALA A 390 14.61 -24.80 -0.48
N LEU A 391 15.76 -24.11 -0.43
CA LEU A 391 16.39 -23.49 -1.60
C LEU A 391 16.89 -24.53 -2.60
N ASP A 392 17.50 -25.61 -2.12
CA ASP A 392 17.95 -26.70 -2.99
C ASP A 392 16.76 -27.40 -3.67
N LEU A 393 15.67 -27.61 -2.94
CA LEU A 393 14.45 -28.20 -3.50
C LEU A 393 13.76 -27.28 -4.50
N ALA A 394 13.67 -25.97 -4.22
CA ALA A 394 13.06 -24.97 -5.10
C ALA A 394 13.79 -24.84 -6.45
N ALA A 395 15.08 -25.20 -6.51
CA ALA A 395 15.85 -25.25 -7.75
C ALA A 395 15.38 -26.36 -8.72
N HIS A 396 14.68 -27.38 -8.22
CA HIS A 396 14.32 -28.56 -8.99
C HIS A 396 12.81 -28.88 -8.98
N ALA A 397 12.05 -28.28 -8.06
CA ALA A 397 10.64 -28.60 -7.84
C ALA A 397 9.78 -27.34 -7.71
N GLU A 398 8.84 -27.18 -8.63
CA GLU A 398 7.95 -26.01 -8.68
C GLU A 398 7.16 -25.81 -7.38
N PHE A 399 6.64 -26.91 -6.78
CA PHE A 399 5.87 -26.86 -5.54
C PHE A 399 6.68 -26.32 -4.35
N ALA A 400 8.00 -26.33 -4.42
CA ALA A 400 8.86 -25.87 -3.32
C ALA A 400 9.15 -24.37 -3.35
N LYS A 401 8.94 -23.69 -4.47
CA LYS A 401 9.12 -22.23 -4.59
C LYS A 401 8.32 -21.43 -3.55
N PRO A 402 7.06 -21.75 -3.26
CA PRO A 402 6.29 -21.09 -2.20
C PRO A 402 6.85 -21.26 -0.79
N LEU A 403 7.70 -22.28 -0.53
CA LEU A 403 8.38 -22.44 0.76
C LEU A 403 9.42 -21.34 1.00
N VAL A 404 10.07 -20.88 -0.08
CA VAL A 404 11.06 -19.80 -0.04
C VAL A 404 10.39 -18.44 -0.07
N ASN A 405 9.47 -18.26 -1.01
CA ASN A 405 8.69 -17.04 -1.18
C ASN A 405 7.31 -17.43 -1.70
N SER A 406 6.28 -17.00 -1.00
CA SER A 406 4.89 -17.26 -1.39
C SER A 406 4.51 -16.73 -2.79
N GLY A 407 5.42 -16.05 -3.49
CA GLY A 407 5.14 -15.36 -4.76
C GLY A 407 4.23 -14.14 -4.62
N ARG A 408 3.71 -13.89 -3.41
CA ARG A 408 2.80 -12.79 -3.10
C ARG A 408 3.59 -11.57 -2.62
N LEU A 409 4.10 -10.78 -3.55
CA LEU A 409 4.64 -9.47 -3.20
C LEU A 409 3.49 -8.46 -3.21
N SER A 410 3.07 -8.04 -2.02
CA SER A 410 2.07 -6.96 -1.83
C SER A 410 0.76 -7.12 -2.62
N MET A 411 0.25 -8.34 -2.74
CA MET A 411 -1.10 -8.55 -3.24
C MET A 411 -2.13 -8.11 -2.18
N PRO A 412 -3.28 -7.54 -2.60
CA PRO A 412 -4.37 -7.26 -1.67
C PRO A 412 -4.82 -8.54 -0.95
N THR A 413 -5.13 -8.42 0.34
CA THR A 413 -5.76 -9.51 1.09
C THR A 413 -7.24 -9.57 0.75
N ASP A 414 -7.75 -10.76 0.46
CA ASP A 414 -9.19 -11.00 0.30
C ASP A 414 -9.92 -10.74 1.62
N VAL A 415 -11.06 -10.09 1.55
CA VAL A 415 -11.92 -9.75 2.70
C VAL A 415 -13.20 -10.62 2.68
N ARG A 416 -13.02 -11.93 2.50
CA ARG A 416 -14.14 -12.89 2.31
C ARG A 416 -15.11 -12.92 3.47
N ASP A 417 -14.62 -12.70 4.69
CA ASP A 417 -15.42 -12.73 5.92
C ASP A 417 -16.05 -11.35 6.25
N SER A 418 -15.94 -10.37 5.36
CA SER A 418 -16.57 -9.08 5.56
C SER A 418 -18.09 -9.18 5.59
N ALA A 419 -18.71 -8.53 6.58
CA ALA A 419 -20.16 -8.44 6.70
C ALA A 419 -20.83 -7.70 5.52
N LEU A 420 -20.05 -6.97 4.72
CA LEU A 420 -20.52 -6.25 3.54
C LEU A 420 -20.71 -7.17 2.32
N ASN A 421 -20.23 -8.40 2.37
CA ASN A 421 -20.34 -9.35 1.27
C ASN A 421 -21.66 -10.11 1.32
N THR A 422 -22.20 -10.41 0.15
CA THR A 422 -23.32 -11.36 -0.01
C THR A 422 -22.75 -12.69 -0.47
N PRO A 423 -22.94 -13.78 0.30
CA PRO A 423 -22.46 -15.11 -0.07
C PRO A 423 -23.03 -15.59 -1.41
N ASP A 424 -22.25 -16.41 -2.14
CA ASP A 424 -22.71 -17.04 -3.37
C ASP A 424 -23.93 -17.96 -3.10
N ALA A 425 -25.02 -17.75 -3.85
CA ALA A 425 -26.14 -18.67 -3.91
C ALA A 425 -25.98 -19.69 -5.05
N ASP A 426 -25.24 -19.29 -6.10
CA ASP A 426 -24.99 -20.11 -7.29
C ASP A 426 -23.68 -20.89 -7.19
N ARG A 427 -23.56 -21.98 -7.96
CA ARG A 427 -22.26 -22.65 -8.17
C ARG A 427 -21.41 -21.87 -9.16
N TRP A 428 -20.17 -21.55 -8.74
CA TRP A 428 -19.16 -20.88 -9.55
C TRP A 428 -17.93 -21.78 -9.76
N HIS A 429 -17.44 -21.81 -11.01
CA HIS A 429 -16.20 -22.48 -11.38
C HIS A 429 -15.16 -21.42 -11.79
N GLY A 430 -14.57 -20.74 -10.81
CA GLY A 430 -13.64 -19.64 -11.04
C GLY A 430 -14.26 -18.24 -10.92
N GLY A 431 -13.52 -17.23 -11.39
CA GLY A 431 -13.85 -15.81 -11.21
C GLY A 431 -13.72 -15.33 -9.76
N PRO A 432 -13.69 -14.00 -9.54
CA PRO A 432 -13.54 -13.45 -8.20
C PRO A 432 -14.81 -13.69 -7.37
N ALA A 433 -14.65 -14.33 -6.19
CA ALA A 433 -15.73 -14.52 -5.23
C ALA A 433 -16.03 -13.23 -4.47
N PRO A 434 -17.19 -13.11 -3.79
CA PRO A 434 -17.43 -12.03 -2.85
C PRO A 434 -16.30 -11.89 -1.84
N GLY A 435 -15.83 -10.66 -1.62
CA GLY A 435 -14.66 -10.33 -0.80
C GLY A 435 -13.32 -10.35 -1.54
N CYS A 436 -13.25 -10.84 -2.77
CA CYS A 436 -12.04 -10.77 -3.59
C CYS A 436 -11.98 -9.46 -4.40
N MET A 437 -10.76 -9.06 -4.76
CA MET A 437 -10.57 -7.94 -5.68
C MET A 437 -11.04 -8.30 -7.10
N ALA A 438 -11.79 -7.41 -7.71
CA ALA A 438 -12.19 -7.50 -9.10
C ALA A 438 -10.97 -7.35 -10.02
N PRO A 439 -10.73 -8.27 -10.97
CA PRO A 439 -9.65 -8.12 -11.94
C PRO A 439 -9.95 -7.02 -12.95
N ASP A 440 -8.92 -6.24 -13.33
CA ASP A 440 -9.02 -5.29 -14.43
C ASP A 440 -9.02 -6.02 -15.78
N ALA A 441 -9.57 -5.39 -16.81
CA ALA A 441 -9.56 -5.90 -18.18
C ALA A 441 -9.56 -4.74 -19.19
N PRO A 442 -8.96 -4.92 -20.39
CA PRO A 442 -9.11 -3.97 -21.47
C PRO A 442 -10.56 -3.98 -21.98
N LEU A 443 -11.06 -2.81 -22.32
CA LEU A 443 -12.34 -2.56 -22.98
C LEU A 443 -12.08 -1.90 -24.33
N GLU A 444 -13.08 -1.78 -25.19
CA GLU A 444 -12.96 -1.06 -26.47
C GLU A 444 -12.44 0.37 -26.24
N ASP A 445 -13.00 1.08 -25.25
CA ASP A 445 -12.60 2.43 -24.88
C ASP A 445 -11.89 2.49 -23.53
N GLY A 446 -10.74 1.80 -23.40
CA GLY A 446 -9.89 1.92 -22.21
C GLY A 446 -9.86 0.69 -21.32
N TRP A 447 -10.10 0.85 -20.02
CA TRP A 447 -9.91 -0.17 -19.00
C TRP A 447 -11.10 -0.25 -18.05
N LEU A 448 -11.43 -1.47 -17.62
CA LEU A 448 -12.57 -1.73 -16.74
C LEU A 448 -12.48 -0.93 -15.44
N HIS A 449 -11.34 -0.96 -14.75
CA HIS A 449 -11.18 -0.23 -13.49
C HIS A 449 -11.32 1.30 -13.66
N ALA A 450 -10.86 1.86 -14.78
CA ALA A 450 -11.05 3.27 -15.09
C ALA A 450 -12.55 3.64 -15.25
N SER A 451 -13.37 2.69 -15.74
CA SER A 451 -14.80 2.88 -15.94
C SER A 451 -15.61 2.80 -14.63
N LEU A 452 -15.08 2.18 -13.56
CA LEU A 452 -15.76 2.06 -12.26
C LEU A 452 -15.91 3.41 -11.54
N ARG A 453 -14.97 4.32 -11.73
CA ARG A 453 -14.95 5.69 -11.14
C ARG A 453 -15.16 5.72 -9.63
N GLY A 454 -14.76 4.67 -8.90
CA GLY A 454 -14.84 4.59 -7.45
C GLY A 454 -16.26 4.65 -6.86
N ARG A 455 -17.26 4.07 -7.53
CA ARG A 455 -18.65 3.96 -7.07
C ARG A 455 -19.14 2.53 -7.16
N PHE A 456 -20.23 2.22 -6.48
CA PHE A 456 -20.90 0.93 -6.65
C PHE A 456 -21.26 0.71 -8.12
N THR A 457 -20.91 -0.45 -8.66
CA THR A 457 -21.09 -0.74 -10.09
C THR A 457 -21.57 -2.18 -10.28
N LEU A 458 -22.64 -2.34 -11.05
CA LEU A 458 -23.03 -3.63 -11.61
C LEU A 458 -22.24 -3.87 -12.91
N LEU A 459 -21.52 -4.98 -13.00
CA LEU A 459 -20.97 -5.49 -14.25
C LEU A 459 -21.94 -6.54 -14.77
N ALA A 460 -22.55 -6.29 -15.93
CA ALA A 460 -23.54 -7.19 -16.54
C ALA A 460 -22.97 -7.79 -17.83
N PHE A 461 -22.74 -9.10 -17.84
CA PHE A 461 -22.17 -9.84 -18.96
C PHE A 461 -23.30 -10.41 -19.85
N GLY A 462 -23.55 -9.76 -21.00
CA GLY A 462 -24.62 -10.16 -21.90
C GLY A 462 -26.00 -10.20 -21.22
N ALA A 463 -26.22 -9.35 -20.23
CA ALA A 463 -27.43 -9.29 -19.43
C ALA A 463 -27.97 -7.86 -19.34
N ASP A 464 -29.27 -7.76 -19.14
CA ASP A 464 -29.89 -6.51 -18.67
C ASP A 464 -29.98 -6.56 -17.14
N ALA A 465 -29.49 -5.51 -16.49
CA ALA A 465 -29.43 -5.40 -15.04
C ALA A 465 -29.54 -3.92 -14.65
N GLY A 466 -29.90 -3.66 -13.40
CA GLY A 466 -29.94 -2.32 -12.87
C GLY A 466 -30.44 -2.34 -11.43
N VAL A 467 -29.89 -1.47 -10.60
CA VAL A 467 -30.36 -1.20 -9.24
C VAL A 467 -30.09 0.26 -8.93
N ASP A 468 -31.02 0.94 -8.30
CA ASP A 468 -30.82 2.32 -7.90
C ASP A 468 -29.67 2.43 -6.88
N GLY A 469 -28.78 3.40 -7.09
CA GLY A 469 -27.58 3.58 -6.26
C GLY A 469 -26.32 2.86 -6.75
N ALA A 470 -26.41 2.05 -7.83
CA ALA A 470 -25.23 1.49 -8.49
C ALA A 470 -25.19 1.87 -9.98
N ALA A 471 -24.00 2.18 -10.47
CA ALA A 471 -23.77 2.36 -11.90
C ALA A 471 -23.87 1.01 -12.62
N LEU A 472 -24.24 1.04 -13.89
CA LEU A 472 -24.26 -0.15 -14.74
C LEU A 472 -23.17 -0.07 -15.81
N LEU A 473 -22.36 -1.12 -15.90
CA LEU A 473 -21.42 -1.35 -16.98
C LEU A 473 -21.80 -2.66 -17.70
N ARG A 474 -22.25 -2.53 -18.95
CA ARG A 474 -22.57 -3.68 -19.79
C ARG A 474 -21.32 -4.17 -20.50
N LEU A 475 -21.07 -5.47 -20.42
CA LEU A 475 -19.90 -6.14 -20.98
C LEU A 475 -20.37 -7.30 -21.88
N PRO A 476 -19.61 -7.62 -22.93
CA PRO A 476 -19.82 -8.86 -23.69
C PRO A 476 -19.66 -10.08 -22.77
N ALA A 477 -20.36 -11.16 -23.10
CA ALA A 477 -20.24 -12.43 -22.37
C ALA A 477 -19.07 -13.30 -22.88
N ASP A 478 -18.23 -12.74 -23.71
CA ASP A 478 -17.01 -13.31 -24.27
C ASP A 478 -15.81 -12.36 -24.09
N GLY A 479 -14.64 -12.81 -24.50
CA GLY A 479 -13.40 -12.05 -24.40
C GLY A 479 -12.79 -12.04 -22.99
N LEU A 480 -11.67 -11.32 -22.85
CA LEU A 480 -10.79 -11.39 -21.66
C LEU A 480 -11.50 -10.97 -20.36
N ALA A 481 -12.41 -10.00 -20.40
CA ALA A 481 -13.18 -9.60 -19.23
C ALA A 481 -14.05 -10.77 -18.74
N ALA A 482 -14.82 -11.40 -19.64
CA ALA A 482 -15.65 -12.54 -19.30
C ALA A 482 -14.83 -13.73 -18.79
N GLU A 483 -13.67 -14.01 -19.38
CA GLU A 483 -12.74 -15.05 -18.92
C GLU A 483 -12.25 -14.79 -17.49
N ARG A 484 -11.76 -13.56 -17.18
CA ARG A 484 -11.28 -13.18 -15.85
C ARG A 484 -12.34 -13.27 -14.77
N TYR A 485 -13.58 -13.01 -15.12
CA TYR A 485 -14.73 -13.11 -14.21
C TYR A 485 -15.38 -14.50 -14.25
N ALA A 486 -14.90 -15.43 -15.06
CA ALA A 486 -15.58 -16.70 -15.34
C ALA A 486 -17.09 -16.48 -15.61
N ALA A 487 -17.41 -15.40 -16.33
CA ALA A 487 -18.76 -14.98 -16.60
C ALA A 487 -19.34 -15.75 -17.79
N LEU A 488 -20.64 -16.02 -17.73
CA LEU A 488 -21.46 -16.53 -18.80
C LEU A 488 -22.47 -15.45 -19.17
N SER A 489 -23.15 -15.61 -20.31
CA SER A 489 -24.28 -14.74 -20.64
C SER A 489 -25.34 -14.79 -19.53
N GLY A 490 -25.70 -13.62 -19.00
CA GLY A 490 -26.59 -13.50 -17.84
C GLY A 490 -25.89 -13.23 -16.52
N SER A 491 -24.56 -13.43 -16.43
CA SER A 491 -23.81 -13.20 -15.18
C SER A 491 -23.74 -11.72 -14.82
N VAL A 492 -23.92 -11.40 -13.54
CA VAL A 492 -23.84 -10.05 -13.00
C VAL A 492 -22.97 -10.03 -11.74
N TYR A 493 -22.13 -9.01 -11.59
CA TYR A 493 -21.30 -8.75 -10.42
C TYR A 493 -21.63 -7.38 -9.84
N LEU A 494 -21.76 -7.29 -8.53
CA LEU A 494 -21.82 -6.01 -7.81
C LEU A 494 -20.43 -5.71 -7.22
N LEU A 495 -19.84 -4.62 -7.66
CA LEU A 495 -18.54 -4.14 -7.18
C LEU A 495 -18.71 -2.96 -6.22
N ARG A 496 -17.94 -2.98 -5.14
CA ARG A 496 -17.77 -1.86 -4.21
C ARG A 496 -16.90 -0.77 -4.85
N PRO A 497 -16.94 0.47 -4.30
CA PRO A 497 -16.12 1.59 -4.77
C PRO A 497 -14.60 1.35 -4.73
N ASP A 498 -14.10 0.48 -3.85
CA ASP A 498 -12.70 0.04 -3.75
C ASP A 498 -12.32 -1.12 -4.69
N GLY A 499 -13.30 -1.57 -5.52
CA GLY A 499 -13.11 -2.66 -6.47
C GLY A 499 -13.24 -4.07 -5.88
N VAL A 500 -13.72 -4.22 -4.64
CA VAL A 500 -14.03 -5.53 -4.06
C VAL A 500 -15.37 -6.02 -4.60
N VAL A 501 -15.47 -7.30 -4.94
CA VAL A 501 -16.74 -7.94 -5.29
C VAL A 501 -17.61 -8.05 -4.04
N ALA A 502 -18.76 -7.38 -4.02
CA ALA A 502 -19.74 -7.48 -2.93
C ALA A 502 -20.69 -8.65 -3.10
N ALA A 503 -21.08 -8.94 -4.35
CA ALA A 503 -21.99 -10.01 -4.70
C ALA A 503 -21.82 -10.42 -6.17
N ARG A 504 -22.30 -11.63 -6.52
CA ARG A 504 -22.37 -12.08 -7.92
C ARG A 504 -23.51 -13.07 -8.12
N TRP A 505 -24.07 -13.08 -9.33
CA TRP A 505 -25.20 -13.93 -9.72
C TRP A 505 -24.97 -14.51 -11.13
N ARG A 506 -25.38 -15.74 -11.36
CA ARG A 506 -25.44 -16.35 -12.70
C ARG A 506 -26.60 -15.78 -13.54
N ARG A 507 -27.66 -15.37 -12.89
CA ARG A 507 -28.79 -14.65 -13.47
C ARG A 507 -29.14 -13.50 -12.55
N PHE A 508 -29.36 -12.34 -13.13
CA PHE A 508 -29.71 -11.15 -12.39
C PHE A 508 -31.05 -11.33 -11.65
N ASP A 509 -31.05 -11.00 -10.38
CA ASP A 509 -32.22 -10.90 -9.51
C ASP A 509 -32.24 -9.52 -8.87
N MET A 510 -33.25 -8.73 -9.22
CA MET A 510 -33.37 -7.34 -8.73
C MET A 510 -33.51 -7.28 -7.22
N ALA A 511 -34.32 -8.17 -6.62
CA ALA A 511 -34.56 -8.14 -5.16
C ALA A 511 -33.28 -8.51 -4.40
N ALA A 512 -32.57 -9.54 -4.85
CA ALA A 512 -31.26 -9.93 -4.30
C ALA A 512 -30.21 -8.82 -4.48
N ALA A 513 -30.22 -8.12 -5.61
CA ALA A 513 -29.29 -7.01 -5.88
C ALA A 513 -29.54 -5.80 -4.97
N VAL A 514 -30.80 -5.45 -4.71
CA VAL A 514 -31.19 -4.39 -3.75
C VAL A 514 -30.68 -4.75 -2.33
N GLN A 515 -30.92 -5.99 -1.89
CA GLN A 515 -30.46 -6.47 -0.59
C GLN A 515 -28.91 -6.48 -0.48
N ALA A 516 -28.24 -6.93 -1.53
CA ALA A 516 -26.78 -6.96 -1.57
C ALA A 516 -26.18 -5.54 -1.53
N LEU A 517 -26.77 -4.60 -2.24
CA LEU A 517 -26.35 -3.20 -2.22
C LEU A 517 -26.59 -2.56 -0.84
N ALA A 518 -27.73 -2.80 -0.22
CA ALA A 518 -28.01 -2.34 1.15
C ALA A 518 -26.99 -2.89 2.15
N ARG A 519 -26.70 -4.20 2.08
CA ARG A 519 -25.67 -4.85 2.90
C ARG A 519 -24.30 -4.23 2.66
N ALA A 520 -23.90 -4.00 1.38
CA ALA A 520 -22.62 -3.41 1.04
C ALA A 520 -22.49 -1.94 1.52
N HIS A 521 -23.60 -1.25 1.79
CA HIS A 521 -23.65 0.04 2.48
C HIS A 521 -23.67 -0.07 4.02
N GLY A 522 -23.52 -1.27 4.59
CA GLY A 522 -23.57 -1.48 6.04
C GLY A 522 -24.97 -1.25 6.63
N ARG A 523 -26.03 -1.41 5.83
CA ARG A 523 -27.42 -1.30 6.28
C ARG A 523 -27.98 -2.69 6.53
N SER A 524 -28.78 -2.84 7.58
CA SER A 524 -29.59 -4.04 7.77
C SER A 524 -30.53 -4.19 6.59
N ALA A 525 -30.57 -5.39 5.97
CA ALA A 525 -31.49 -5.70 4.89
C ALA A 525 -32.92 -5.84 5.41
#